data_26706f729f8d2367e4cbf5e7ef37b7c8
#
_entry.id   26706f729f8d2367e4cbf5e7ef37b7c8
#
_cell.length_a   1.000
_cell.length_b   1.000
_cell.length_c   1.000
_cell.angle_alpha   90.00
_cell.angle_beta   90.00
_cell.angle_gamma   90.00
#
_symmetry.space_group_name_H-M   'P 1'
#
loop_
_entity.id
_entity.type
_entity.pdbx_description
1 polymer ?
#
loop_
_entity_poly.entity_id
_entity_poly.type
_entity_poly.pdbx_seq_one_letter_code
_entity_poly.pdbx_strand_id
1 'polypeptide(L)'
;MMEQKNDQSLLEAAHAVGGWIENMLLSLPERFRGQIQEIGLRAGRPITLSCGREIWFPDGHGQAVRRPQQGVPVVTAQELAAVLHRLCGYSVYSFQEELREGYLTLRGGHRV
;
A
#
# COMPACT_ATOMS: atom_id res chain seq x y z
N MET A 1 -9.78 16.94 7.71
CA MET A 1 -8.46 17.19 8.12
C MET A 1 -7.73 15.94 8.43
N MET A 2 -8.29 15.16 9.30
CA MET A 2 -7.62 13.95 9.67
C MET A 2 -7.47 13.04 8.50
N GLU A 3 -8.45 13.00 7.64
CA GLU A 3 -8.37 12.15 6.49
C GLU A 3 -7.23 12.54 5.59
N GLN A 4 -6.90 13.81 5.60
CA GLN A 4 -5.83 14.28 4.76
C GLN A 4 -4.49 13.73 5.19
N LYS A 5 -4.31 13.54 6.49
CA LYS A 5 -3.06 12.99 6.96
C LYS A 5 -2.87 11.57 6.49
N ASN A 6 -3.92 10.75 6.57
CA ASN A 6 -3.81 9.39 6.10
C ASN A 6 -3.60 9.33 4.60
N ASP A 7 -4.33 10.19 3.87
CA ASP A 7 -4.16 10.20 2.44
C ASP A 7 -2.75 10.62 2.07
N GLN A 8 -2.21 11.57 2.79
CA GLN A 8 -0.86 12.03 2.52
C GLN A 8 0.17 10.93 2.81
N SER A 9 -0.04 10.18 3.89
CA SER A 9 0.83 9.06 4.19
C SER A 9 0.75 8.01 3.10
N LEU A 10 -0.45 7.79 2.57
CA LEU A 10 -0.61 6.84 1.48
C LEU A 10 0.14 7.32 0.24
N LEU A 11 0.05 8.61 -0.06
CA LEU A 11 0.74 9.14 -1.23
C LEU A 11 2.25 8.96 -1.09
N GLU A 12 2.77 9.19 0.08
CA GLU A 12 4.20 9.02 0.31
C GLU A 12 4.60 7.56 0.17
N ALA A 13 3.82 6.66 0.75
CA ALA A 13 4.12 5.25 0.67
C ALA A 13 4.01 4.76 -0.77
N ALA A 14 2.97 5.21 -1.48
CA ALA A 14 2.78 4.80 -2.86
C ALA A 14 3.93 5.28 -3.73
N HIS A 15 4.37 6.51 -3.51
CA HIS A 15 5.48 7.05 -4.28
C HIS A 15 6.77 6.27 -4.02
N ALA A 16 7.00 5.90 -2.77
CA ALA A 16 8.18 5.13 -2.42
C ALA A 16 8.16 3.76 -3.08
N VAL A 17 7.00 3.13 -3.13
CA VAL A 17 6.86 1.83 -3.78
C VAL A 17 7.00 1.98 -5.30
N GLY A 18 6.33 2.97 -5.86
CA GLY A 18 6.45 3.29 -7.27
C GLY A 18 5.80 2.28 -8.20
N GLY A 19 6.06 2.46 -9.48
CA GLY A 19 5.61 1.53 -10.50
C GLY A 19 4.09 1.45 -10.59
N TRP A 20 3.60 0.29 -11.02
CA TRP A 20 2.18 0.11 -11.22
C TRP A 20 1.42 0.10 -9.89
N ILE A 21 2.10 -0.24 -8.81
CA ILE A 21 1.44 -0.26 -7.51
C ILE A 21 1.07 1.16 -7.11
N GLU A 22 1.97 2.10 -7.36
CA GLU A 22 1.67 3.50 -7.07
C GLU A 22 0.44 3.96 -7.84
N ASN A 23 0.42 3.70 -9.13
CA ASN A 23 -0.71 4.11 -9.95
C ASN A 23 -2.00 3.48 -9.50
N MET A 24 -1.94 2.22 -9.12
CA MET A 24 -3.12 1.52 -8.69
C MET A 24 -3.67 2.11 -7.40
N LEU A 25 -2.79 2.38 -6.45
CA LEU A 25 -3.22 2.94 -5.18
C LEU A 25 -3.82 4.33 -5.37
N LEU A 26 -3.22 5.13 -6.25
CA LEU A 26 -3.72 6.47 -6.48
C LEU A 26 -5.03 6.49 -7.24
N SER A 27 -5.37 5.40 -7.90
CA SER A 27 -6.64 5.34 -8.63
C SER A 27 -7.81 4.99 -7.73
N LEU A 28 -7.56 4.61 -6.49
CA LEU A 28 -8.64 4.29 -5.57
C LEU A 28 -9.39 5.57 -5.20
N PRO A 29 -10.68 5.43 -4.83
CA PRO A 29 -11.44 6.62 -4.44
C PRO A 29 -10.76 7.34 -3.29
N GLU A 30 -10.76 8.65 -3.37
CA GLU A 30 -10.07 9.46 -2.38
C GLU A 30 -10.59 9.20 -0.98
N ARG A 31 -11.90 9.05 -0.87
CA ARG A 31 -12.50 8.81 0.43
C ARG A 31 -11.99 7.49 1.03
N PHE A 32 -11.84 6.48 0.18
CA PHE A 32 -11.35 5.19 0.64
C PHE A 32 -9.88 5.29 1.04
N ARG A 33 -9.09 6.01 0.24
CA ARG A 33 -7.66 6.13 0.51
C ARG A 33 -7.40 6.68 1.92
N GLY A 34 -8.23 7.58 2.37
CA GLY A 34 -8.04 8.17 3.68
C GLY A 34 -8.25 7.22 4.84
N GLN A 35 -8.82 6.06 4.56
CA GLN A 35 -9.10 5.08 5.60
C GLN A 35 -8.07 3.97 5.67
N ILE A 36 -7.18 3.91 4.71
CA ILE A 36 -6.20 2.83 4.66
C ILE A 36 -5.14 3.04 5.73
N GLN A 37 -4.91 2.02 6.53
CA GLN A 37 -3.93 2.08 7.60
C GLN A 37 -2.70 1.23 7.32
N GLU A 38 -2.87 0.16 6.56
CA GLU A 38 -1.78 -0.72 6.21
C GLU A 38 -1.94 -1.22 4.79
N ILE A 39 -0.82 -1.40 4.13
CA ILE A 39 -0.79 -2.02 2.81
C ILE A 39 0.02 -3.30 2.94
N GLY A 40 -0.58 -4.43 2.60
CA GLY A 40 0.10 -5.70 2.65
C GLY A 40 0.66 -6.06 1.29
N LEU A 41 1.96 -6.31 1.24
CA LEU A 41 2.64 -6.67 0.00
C LEU A 41 3.40 -7.97 0.25
N ARG A 42 2.88 -9.05 -0.30
CA ARG A 42 3.52 -10.35 -0.17
C ARG A 42 3.66 -10.99 -1.53
N ALA A 43 4.81 -11.59 -1.75
CA ALA A 43 5.09 -12.20 -3.04
C ALA A 43 4.06 -13.28 -3.36
N GLY A 44 3.51 -13.22 -4.56
CA GLY A 44 2.55 -14.21 -5.02
C GLY A 44 1.15 -14.06 -4.46
N ARG A 45 0.88 -12.93 -3.79
CA ARG A 45 -0.42 -12.72 -3.17
C ARG A 45 -1.04 -11.42 -3.60
N PRO A 46 -2.37 -11.32 -3.56
CA PRO A 46 -3.01 -10.04 -3.82
C PRO A 46 -2.61 -9.01 -2.78
N ILE A 47 -2.60 -7.75 -3.18
CA ILE A 47 -2.31 -6.66 -2.27
C ILE A 47 -3.50 -6.53 -1.32
N THR A 48 -3.22 -6.29 -0.04
CA THR A 48 -4.28 -6.07 0.94
C THR A 48 -4.23 -4.65 1.44
N LEU A 49 -5.41 -4.14 1.80
CA LEU A 49 -5.55 -2.80 2.34
C LEU A 49 -6.32 -2.92 3.63
N SER A 50 -5.67 -2.58 4.74
CA SER A 50 -6.32 -2.68 6.04
C SER A 50 -6.97 -1.36 6.40
N CYS A 51 -8.26 -1.39 6.66
CA CYS A 51 -9.02 -0.22 7.03
C CYS A 51 -9.75 -0.55 8.32
N GLY A 52 -9.18 -0.13 9.45
CA GLY A 52 -9.72 -0.53 10.73
C GLY A 52 -9.62 -2.03 10.89
N ARG A 53 -10.74 -2.68 11.05
CA ARG A 53 -10.77 -4.12 11.21
C ARG A 53 -11.06 -4.84 9.91
N GLU A 54 -11.23 -4.10 8.84
CA GLU A 54 -11.61 -4.70 7.57
C GLU A 54 -10.40 -4.79 6.66
N ILE A 55 -10.39 -5.85 5.87
CA ILE A 55 -9.36 -6.06 4.86
C ILE A 55 -10.01 -5.94 3.51
N TRP A 56 -9.41 -5.14 2.65
CA TRP A 56 -9.90 -4.92 1.29
C TRP A 56 -8.79 -5.26 0.32
N PHE A 57 -9.18 -5.44 -0.93
CA PHE A 57 -8.23 -5.77 -1.99
C PHE A 57 -8.46 -4.83 -3.16
N PRO A 58 -7.42 -4.15 -3.65
CA PRO A 58 -7.61 -3.36 -4.86
C PRO A 58 -7.85 -4.28 -6.04
N ASP A 59 -8.83 -3.92 -6.87
CA ASP A 59 -9.19 -4.79 -7.97
C ASP A 59 -8.43 -4.48 -9.26
N GLY A 60 -7.61 -3.44 -9.25
CA GLY A 60 -6.86 -3.06 -10.43
C GLY A 60 -7.61 -2.16 -11.36
N HIS A 61 -8.85 -1.82 -11.04
CA HIS A 61 -9.70 -0.99 -11.90
C HIS A 61 -10.23 0.23 -11.17
N GLY A 62 -9.53 0.64 -10.12
CA GLY A 62 -9.91 1.85 -9.41
C GLY A 62 -10.84 1.62 -8.24
N GLN A 63 -11.07 0.38 -7.87
CA GLN A 63 -11.97 0.06 -6.77
C GLN A 63 -11.31 -0.91 -5.81
N ALA A 64 -11.88 -1.03 -4.63
CA ALA A 64 -11.44 -2.01 -3.65
C ALA A 64 -12.60 -2.95 -3.37
N VAL A 65 -12.28 -4.22 -3.17
CA VAL A 65 -13.30 -5.24 -2.93
C VAL A 65 -12.95 -6.01 -1.67
N ARG A 66 -13.97 -6.61 -1.06
CA ARG A 66 -13.77 -7.32 0.19
C ARG A 66 -13.21 -8.71 0.00
N ARG A 67 -13.32 -9.26 -1.19
CA ARG A 67 -12.79 -10.58 -1.50
C ARG A 67 -12.04 -10.53 -2.80
N PRO A 68 -10.83 -11.10 -2.83
CA PRO A 68 -10.06 -11.07 -4.07
C PRO A 68 -10.73 -11.96 -5.10
N GLN A 69 -10.88 -11.42 -6.29
CA GLN A 69 -11.47 -12.15 -7.38
C GLN A 69 -10.39 -12.52 -8.36
N GLN A 70 -10.74 -13.42 -9.25
CA GLN A 70 -9.80 -13.80 -10.29
C GLN A 70 -9.41 -12.56 -11.07
N GLY A 71 -8.12 -12.38 -11.28
CA GLY A 71 -7.64 -11.24 -12.03
C GLY A 71 -7.23 -10.05 -11.21
N VAL A 72 -7.38 -10.10 -9.88
CA VAL A 72 -6.88 -8.99 -9.08
C VAL A 72 -5.36 -8.98 -9.16
N PRO A 73 -4.75 -7.79 -9.08
CA PRO A 73 -3.30 -7.68 -9.18
C PRO A 73 -2.58 -8.42 -8.07
N VAL A 74 -1.49 -9.06 -8.43
CA VAL A 74 -0.67 -9.82 -7.50
C VAL A 74 0.75 -9.31 -7.62
N VAL A 75 1.43 -9.18 -6.48
CA VAL A 75 2.81 -8.74 -6.47
C VAL A 75 3.70 -9.95 -6.63
N THR A 76 4.58 -9.93 -7.61
CA THR A 76 5.53 -11.03 -7.78
C THR A 76 6.72 -10.84 -6.84
N ALA A 77 7.45 -11.92 -6.62
CA ALA A 77 8.65 -11.85 -5.79
C ALA A 77 9.65 -10.85 -6.38
N GLN A 78 9.75 -10.83 -7.70
CA GLN A 78 10.68 -9.94 -8.37
C GLN A 78 10.27 -8.48 -8.17
N GLU A 79 8.98 -8.22 -8.25
CA GLU A 79 8.49 -6.86 -8.03
C GLU A 79 8.71 -6.42 -6.60
N LEU A 80 8.50 -7.32 -5.66
CA LEU A 80 8.71 -6.99 -4.26
C LEU A 80 10.18 -6.69 -4.00
N ALA A 81 11.07 -7.47 -4.61
CA ALA A 81 12.50 -7.22 -4.47
C ALA A 81 12.86 -5.85 -5.03
N ALA A 82 12.24 -5.48 -6.15
CA ALA A 82 12.50 -4.18 -6.74
C ALA A 82 12.02 -3.06 -5.83
N VAL A 83 10.89 -3.25 -5.17
CA VAL A 83 10.38 -2.27 -4.23
C VAL A 83 11.35 -2.10 -3.06
N LEU A 84 11.83 -3.21 -2.51
CA LEU A 84 12.77 -3.14 -1.42
C LEU A 84 14.06 -2.42 -1.83
N HIS A 85 14.53 -2.71 -3.03
CA HIS A 85 15.72 -2.06 -3.53
C HIS A 85 15.50 -0.56 -3.68
N ARG A 86 14.33 -0.18 -4.18
CA ARG A 86 14.01 1.22 -4.35
C ARG A 86 13.95 1.93 -3.00
N LEU A 87 13.41 1.27 -2.00
CA LEU A 87 13.29 1.87 -0.68
C LEU A 87 14.63 2.05 0.00
N CYS A 88 15.64 1.33 -0.43
CA CYS A 88 16.98 1.53 0.09
C CYS A 88 17.49 2.94 -0.19
N GLY A 89 16.98 3.58 -1.22
CA GLY A 89 17.39 4.94 -1.54
C GLY A 89 16.68 5.99 -0.71
N TYR A 90 15.76 5.55 0.13
CA TYR A 90 15.03 6.46 1.02
C TYR A 90 15.56 6.27 2.42
N SER A 91 15.58 7.34 3.18
CA SER A 91 16.00 7.17 4.56
C SER A 91 14.82 6.77 5.42
N VAL A 92 13.86 6.11 4.86
CA VAL A 92 12.71 5.67 5.60
C VAL A 92 12.95 4.23 6.04
N TYR A 93 13.75 4.12 7.06
CA TYR A 93 14.19 2.85 7.61
C TYR A 93 13.05 1.95 7.99
N SER A 94 12.00 2.51 8.59
CA SER A 94 10.89 1.70 9.05
C SER A 94 10.12 1.07 7.88
N PHE A 95 10.11 1.71 6.72
CA PHE A 95 9.46 1.12 5.57
C PHE A 95 10.15 -0.17 5.16
N GLN A 96 11.47 -0.19 5.18
CA GLN A 96 12.20 -1.38 4.81
C GLN A 96 11.91 -2.53 5.77
N GLU A 97 11.90 -2.21 7.06
CA GLU A 97 11.60 -3.22 8.04
C GLU A 97 10.23 -3.81 7.84
N GLU A 98 9.25 -2.95 7.68
CA GLU A 98 7.88 -3.40 7.52
C GLU A 98 7.70 -4.21 6.25
N LEU A 99 8.36 -3.81 5.19
CA LEU A 99 8.21 -4.51 3.93
C LEU A 99 8.79 -5.91 4.00
N ARG A 100 9.82 -6.10 4.79
CA ARG A 100 10.35 -7.44 5.00
C ARG A 100 9.32 -8.31 5.66
N GLU A 101 8.48 -7.70 6.52
CA GLU A 101 7.42 -8.43 7.18
C GLU A 101 6.22 -8.61 6.29
N GLY A 102 6.18 -7.90 5.16
CA GLY A 102 5.11 -8.06 4.21
C GLY A 102 4.03 -6.99 4.28
N TYR A 103 4.34 -5.83 4.85
CA TYR A 103 3.34 -4.77 4.91
C TYR A 103 3.98 -3.41 5.08
N LEU A 104 3.18 -2.38 4.82
CA LEU A 104 3.54 -1.00 5.06
C LEU A 104 2.46 -0.39 5.93
N THR A 105 2.85 0.18 7.04
CA THR A 105 1.90 0.80 7.95
C THR A 105 1.85 2.30 7.69
N LEU A 106 0.65 2.81 7.53
CA LEU A 106 0.46 4.23 7.29
C LEU A 106 -0.01 4.87 8.58
N ARG A 107 0.93 5.43 9.30
CA ARG A 107 0.61 5.96 10.59
C ARG A 107 0.27 7.42 10.60
N GLY A 108 0.13 7.98 9.45
CA GLY A 108 -0.26 9.35 9.38
C GLY A 108 0.73 10.22 10.10
N GLY A 109 0.33 11.27 10.57
CA GLY A 109 1.25 12.18 11.18
C GLY A 109 1.60 11.84 12.58
N HIS A 110 1.12 10.74 13.09
CA HIS A 110 1.41 10.56 14.45
C HIS A 110 2.65 9.87 14.70
N ARG A 111 3.37 9.66 13.75
CA ARG A 111 4.57 9.19 13.93
C ARG A 111 5.32 9.92 14.80
N VAL A 112 5.07 10.76 15.12
CA VAL A 112 5.83 11.53 15.91
C VAL A 112 6.29 11.19 16.95
#